data_05ef6b990249a006b4dd47f66280e824
#
_entry.id   05ef6b990249a006b4dd47f66280e824
#
_cell.length_a   1.000
_cell.length_b   1.000
_cell.length_c   1.000
_cell.angle_alpha   90.00
_cell.angle_beta   90.00
_cell.angle_gamma   90.00
#
_symmetry.space_group_name_H-M   'P 1'
#
loop_
_entity.id
_entity.type
_entity.pdbx_description
1 polymer ?
#
loop_
_entity_poly.entity_id
_entity_poly.type
_entity_poly.pdbx_seq_one_letter_code
_entity_poly.pdbx_strand_id
1 'polypeptide(L)'
;VFFPLIVSSAACGAFLVVVTFVLGLWAVARYLADKPGRHDPAEVVVDEVCGQTLVLVIPCMLTQHGVFGVHLPSDALHQTILLCSGFVCFRIFDVAKPWPVCMVDAQVGGALGVMLDDIFAAIPASIACLAVVSASSM
;
A
#
# COMPACT_ATOMS: atom_id res chain seq x y z
N VAL A 1 -0.82 -2.39 14.81
CA VAL A 1 -2.09 -2.11 15.52
C VAL A 1 -3.28 -2.34 14.59
N PHE A 2 -3.24 -1.96 13.29
CA PHE A 2 -4.38 -2.08 12.36
C PHE A 2 -4.49 -3.43 11.64
N PHE A 3 -3.44 -4.26 11.66
CA PHE A 3 -3.40 -5.53 10.94
C PHE A 3 -4.54 -6.49 11.31
N PRO A 4 -4.90 -6.72 12.58
CA PRO A 4 -6.04 -7.57 12.93
C PRO A 4 -7.37 -7.07 12.34
N LEU A 5 -7.55 -5.75 12.24
CA LEU A 5 -8.75 -5.14 11.65
C LEU A 5 -8.81 -5.37 10.13
N ILE A 6 -7.68 -5.31 9.43
CA ILE A 6 -7.58 -5.55 7.99
C ILE A 6 -7.91 -7.02 7.69
N VAL A 7 -7.37 -7.94 8.47
CA VAL A 7 -7.59 -9.39 8.29
C VAL A 7 -9.01 -9.81 8.66
N SER A 8 -9.62 -9.17 9.66
CA SER A 8 -10.98 -9.50 10.10
C SER A 8 -12.07 -9.03 9.14
N SER A 9 -11.83 -7.95 8.40
CA SER A 9 -12.80 -7.41 7.44
C SER A 9 -12.12 -6.58 6.35
N ALA A 10 -12.24 -7.05 5.11
CA ALA A 10 -11.78 -6.30 3.94
C ALA A 10 -12.42 -4.90 3.84
N ALA A 11 -13.68 -4.77 4.28
CA ALA A 11 -14.38 -3.49 4.32
C ALA A 11 -13.72 -2.50 5.30
N CYS A 12 -13.28 -2.97 6.48
CA CYS A 12 -12.53 -2.13 7.42
C CYS A 12 -11.18 -1.71 6.83
N GLY A 13 -10.48 -2.63 6.15
CA GLY A 13 -9.23 -2.32 5.47
C GLY A 13 -9.41 -1.27 4.37
N ALA A 14 -10.42 -1.45 3.51
CA ALA A 14 -10.74 -0.48 2.46
C ALA A 14 -11.11 0.90 3.04
N PHE A 15 -11.89 0.93 4.11
CA PHE A 15 -12.21 2.17 4.82
C PHE A 15 -10.96 2.87 5.34
N LEU A 16 -10.02 2.13 5.95
CA LEU A 16 -8.75 2.69 6.42
C LEU A 16 -7.92 3.28 5.27
N VAL A 17 -7.86 2.62 4.11
CA VAL A 17 -7.18 3.16 2.91
C VAL A 17 -7.82 4.47 2.47
N VAL A 18 -9.14 4.54 2.39
CA VAL A 18 -9.84 5.77 2.00
C VAL A 18 -9.58 6.90 3.00
N VAL A 19 -9.67 6.61 4.29
CA VAL A 19 -9.43 7.61 5.36
C VAL A 19 -7.98 8.11 5.31
N THR A 20 -7.00 7.21 5.24
CA THR A 20 -5.58 7.60 5.17
C THR A 20 -5.27 8.36 3.89
N PHE A 21 -5.87 7.99 2.76
CA PHE A 21 -5.71 8.72 1.50
C PHE A 21 -6.26 10.15 1.57
N VAL A 22 -7.50 10.31 2.07
CA VAL A 22 -8.14 11.65 2.17
C VAL A 22 -7.40 12.54 3.17
N LEU A 23 -7.05 12.00 4.34
CA LEU A 23 -6.27 12.74 5.34
C LEU A 23 -4.87 13.04 4.83
N GLY A 24 -4.25 12.11 4.11
CA GLY A 24 -2.96 12.29 3.46
C GLY A 24 -2.99 13.42 2.43
N LEU A 25 -3.95 13.42 1.52
CA LEU A 25 -4.12 14.50 0.55
C LEU A 25 -4.21 15.87 1.23
N TRP A 26 -5.02 15.95 2.28
CA TRP A 26 -5.15 17.21 3.03
C TRP A 26 -3.84 17.61 3.71
N ALA A 27 -3.17 16.68 4.40
CA ALA A 27 -1.94 16.94 5.12
C ALA A 27 -0.79 17.35 4.18
N VAL A 28 -0.60 16.59 3.07
CA VAL A 28 0.42 16.88 2.06
C VAL A 28 0.16 18.22 1.37
N ALA A 29 -1.10 18.51 1.03
CA ALA A 29 -1.46 19.79 0.42
C ALA A 29 -1.12 20.98 1.35
N ARG A 30 -1.39 20.84 2.65
CA ARG A 30 -1.01 21.87 3.64
C ARG A 30 0.51 21.99 3.78
N TYR A 31 1.21 20.88 3.83
CA TYR A 31 2.67 20.88 3.92
C TYR A 31 3.33 21.56 2.71
N LEU A 32 2.87 21.24 1.49
CA LEU A 32 3.41 21.84 0.25
C LEU A 32 3.06 23.32 0.12
N ALA A 33 1.92 23.76 0.64
CA ALA A 33 1.56 25.18 0.67
C ALA A 33 2.53 26.00 1.53
N ASP A 34 3.00 25.45 2.63
CA ASP A 34 3.95 26.09 3.54
C ASP A 34 5.41 26.01 3.02
N LYS A 35 5.71 25.08 2.11
CA LYS A 35 7.06 24.86 1.55
C LYS A 35 7.04 24.75 0.01
N PRO A 36 6.80 25.84 -0.70
CA PRO A 36 6.71 25.82 -2.15
C PRO A 36 8.03 25.39 -2.81
N GLY A 37 7.93 24.59 -3.88
CA GLY A 37 9.09 24.14 -4.67
C GLY A 37 9.64 22.77 -4.28
N ARG A 38 9.08 22.08 -3.29
CA ARG A 38 9.38 20.67 -3.01
C ARG A 38 8.42 19.75 -3.76
N HIS A 39 8.96 18.77 -4.47
CA HIS A 39 8.18 17.84 -5.29
C HIS A 39 7.80 16.59 -4.49
N ASP A 40 8.73 16.03 -3.73
CA ASP A 40 8.55 14.85 -2.91
C ASP A 40 9.36 15.04 -1.61
N PRO A 41 8.71 15.54 -0.55
CA PRO A 41 9.43 15.81 0.70
C PRO A 41 9.55 14.53 1.53
N ALA A 42 10.79 14.12 1.81
CA ALA A 42 11.11 12.94 2.62
C ALA A 42 10.55 12.95 4.06
N GLU A 43 10.01 14.07 4.51
CA GLU A 43 9.35 14.20 5.80
C GLU A 43 7.86 13.78 5.77
N VAL A 44 7.29 13.60 4.59
CA VAL A 44 5.95 13.07 4.40
C VAL A 44 6.04 11.54 4.44
N VAL A 45 5.21 10.91 5.24
CA VAL A 45 5.19 9.46 5.49
C VAL A 45 3.76 8.90 5.35
N VAL A 46 2.78 9.77 5.22
CA VAL A 46 1.37 9.37 5.18
C VAL A 46 0.99 8.62 3.90
N ASP A 47 1.64 8.93 2.80
CA ASP A 47 1.61 8.24 1.52
C ASP A 47 2.09 6.80 1.65
N GLU A 48 3.26 6.58 2.26
CA GLU A 48 3.80 5.25 2.56
C GLU A 48 2.83 4.44 3.46
N VAL A 49 2.22 5.07 4.47
CA VAL A 49 1.23 4.40 5.33
C VAL A 49 0.00 3.99 4.53
N CYS A 50 -0.46 4.84 3.61
CA CYS A 50 -1.60 4.54 2.74
C CYS A 50 -1.26 3.40 1.78
N GLY A 51 -0.13 3.47 1.08
CA GLY A 51 0.36 2.44 0.15
C GLY A 51 0.58 1.11 0.85
N GLN A 52 1.26 1.09 2.00
CA GLN A 52 1.49 -0.12 2.78
C GLN A 52 0.19 -0.75 3.28
N THR A 53 -0.79 0.06 3.69
CA THR A 53 -2.12 -0.45 4.06
C THR A 53 -2.79 -1.12 2.88
N LEU A 54 -2.72 -0.52 1.69
CA LEU A 54 -3.30 -1.06 0.47
C LEU A 54 -2.66 -2.40 0.07
N VAL A 55 -1.34 -2.54 0.21
CA VAL A 55 -0.61 -3.81 -0.04
C VAL A 55 -1.15 -4.96 0.81
N LEU A 56 -1.60 -4.70 2.01
CA LEU A 56 -2.18 -5.71 2.90
C LEU A 56 -3.67 -5.94 2.62
N VAL A 57 -4.40 -4.89 2.25
CA VAL A 57 -5.85 -4.95 1.99
C VAL A 57 -6.16 -5.73 0.70
N ILE A 58 -5.40 -5.52 -0.38
CA ILE A 58 -5.64 -6.20 -1.66
C ILE A 58 -5.60 -7.73 -1.53
N PRO A 59 -4.56 -8.36 -0.97
CA PRO A 59 -4.56 -9.80 -0.71
C PRO A 59 -5.74 -10.27 0.14
N CYS A 60 -6.07 -9.51 1.19
CA CYS A 60 -7.21 -9.84 2.05
C CYS A 60 -8.54 -9.83 1.29
N MET A 61 -8.76 -8.85 0.41
CA MET A 61 -9.96 -8.78 -0.43
C MET A 61 -10.02 -9.94 -1.42
N LEU A 62 -8.92 -10.22 -2.11
CA LEU A 62 -8.86 -11.27 -3.13
C LEU A 62 -9.13 -12.65 -2.53
N THR A 63 -8.59 -12.93 -1.35
CA THR A 63 -8.77 -14.21 -0.67
C THR A 63 -10.16 -14.36 -0.06
N GLN A 64 -10.77 -13.32 0.50
CA GLN A 64 -12.14 -13.36 1.00
C GLN A 64 -13.17 -13.63 -0.09
N HIS A 65 -12.91 -13.19 -1.32
CA HIS A 65 -13.76 -13.45 -2.48
C HIS A 65 -13.40 -14.75 -3.22
N GLY A 66 -12.49 -15.56 -2.66
CA GLY A 66 -12.07 -16.83 -3.26
C GLY A 66 -11.33 -16.69 -4.59
N VAL A 67 -10.83 -15.50 -4.90
CA VAL A 67 -10.07 -15.25 -6.12
C VAL A 67 -8.73 -15.99 -6.02
N PHE A 68 -8.41 -16.79 -7.03
CA PHE A 68 -7.20 -17.64 -7.11
C PHE A 68 -7.12 -18.83 -6.15
N GLY A 69 -8.17 -19.16 -5.38
CA GLY A 69 -8.16 -20.30 -4.44
C GLY A 69 -7.15 -20.16 -3.30
N VAL A 70 -6.61 -18.98 -3.10
CA VAL A 70 -5.66 -18.67 -2.02
C VAL A 70 -6.45 -18.33 -0.77
N HIS A 71 -6.09 -18.95 0.35
CA HIS A 71 -6.66 -18.63 1.65
C HIS A 71 -5.67 -17.79 2.46
N LEU A 72 -6.19 -16.81 3.19
CA LEU A 72 -5.36 -16.06 4.13
C LEU A 72 -4.86 -16.99 5.22
N PRO A 73 -3.58 -16.89 5.56
CA PRO A 73 -3.04 -17.68 6.65
C PRO A 73 -3.69 -17.32 7.98
N SER A 74 -4.12 -18.33 8.71
CA SER A 74 -4.73 -18.17 10.03
C SER A 74 -3.71 -18.23 11.17
N ASP A 75 -2.52 -18.79 10.91
CA ASP A 75 -1.46 -18.95 11.90
C ASP A 75 -0.51 -17.75 11.94
N ALA A 76 0.08 -17.51 13.11
CA ALA A 76 0.91 -16.35 13.37
C ALA A 76 2.17 -16.27 12.48
N LEU A 77 2.72 -17.44 12.07
CA LEU A 77 3.91 -17.47 11.21
C LEU A 77 3.60 -16.89 9.83
N HIS A 78 2.57 -17.37 9.17
CA HIS A 78 2.21 -16.91 7.83
C HIS A 78 1.66 -15.47 7.85
N GLN A 79 1.01 -15.05 8.93
CA GLN A 79 0.65 -13.63 9.10
C GLN A 79 1.90 -12.74 9.19
N THR A 80 2.95 -13.20 9.85
CA THR A 80 4.24 -12.51 9.90
C THR A 80 4.89 -12.48 8.52
N ILE A 81 4.85 -13.58 7.78
CA ILE A 81 5.35 -13.64 6.39
C ILE A 81 4.59 -12.62 5.50
N LEU A 82 3.28 -12.56 5.62
CA LEU A 82 2.45 -11.59 4.87
C LEU A 82 2.86 -10.14 5.19
N LEU A 83 3.05 -9.81 6.46
CA LEU A 83 3.48 -8.47 6.89
C LEU A 83 4.88 -8.12 6.37
N CYS A 84 5.85 -9.01 6.58
CA CYS A 84 7.23 -8.78 6.20
C CYS A 84 7.39 -8.74 4.68
N SER A 85 6.79 -9.68 3.94
CA SER A 85 6.84 -9.69 2.49
C SER A 85 6.11 -8.49 1.88
N GLY A 86 4.96 -8.13 2.43
CA GLY A 86 4.22 -6.93 2.01
C GLY A 86 5.05 -5.66 2.16
N PHE A 87 5.74 -5.51 3.30
CA PHE A 87 6.63 -4.38 3.52
C PHE A 87 7.80 -4.35 2.53
N VAL A 88 8.49 -5.48 2.38
CA VAL A 88 9.65 -5.58 1.46
C VAL A 88 9.23 -5.35 0.01
N CYS A 89 8.16 -5.99 -0.44
CA CYS A 89 7.64 -5.81 -1.80
C CYS A 89 7.25 -4.35 -2.04
N PHE A 90 6.53 -3.73 -1.12
CA PHE A 90 6.15 -2.33 -1.24
C PHE A 90 7.38 -1.43 -1.42
N ARG A 91 8.38 -1.54 -0.52
CA ARG A 91 9.59 -0.72 -0.61
C ARG A 91 10.38 -0.95 -1.91
N ILE A 92 10.39 -2.16 -2.45
CA ILE A 92 11.04 -2.43 -3.74
C ILE A 92 10.33 -1.67 -4.87
N PHE A 93 9.00 -1.73 -4.95
CA PHE A 93 8.24 -1.09 -6.03
C PHE A 93 8.17 0.43 -5.89
N ASP A 94 8.11 0.94 -4.66
CA ASP A 94 8.17 2.34 -4.33
C ASP A 94 9.53 2.97 -4.72
N VAL A 95 10.64 2.35 -4.36
CA VAL A 95 11.98 2.86 -4.67
C VAL A 95 12.36 2.65 -6.15
N ALA A 96 12.04 1.47 -6.71
CA ALA A 96 12.39 1.14 -8.10
C ALA A 96 11.52 1.87 -9.13
N LYS A 97 10.32 2.30 -8.73
CA LYS A 97 9.33 3.01 -9.57
C LYS A 97 9.22 2.42 -10.99
N PRO A 98 8.94 1.10 -11.13
CA PRO A 98 8.81 0.51 -12.45
C PRO A 98 7.63 1.13 -13.22
N TRP A 99 7.62 0.99 -14.54
CA TRP A 99 6.43 1.39 -15.29
C TRP A 99 5.18 0.60 -14.80
N PRO A 100 4.01 1.21 -14.54
CA PRO A 100 3.63 2.60 -14.82
C PRO A 100 3.87 3.60 -13.67
N VAL A 101 4.42 3.19 -12.53
CA VAL A 101 4.64 4.06 -11.33
C VAL A 101 5.46 5.29 -11.69
N CYS A 102 6.56 5.13 -12.44
CA CYS A 102 7.38 6.26 -12.87
C CYS A 102 6.64 7.28 -13.74
N MET A 103 5.58 6.89 -14.45
CA MET A 103 4.77 7.84 -15.23
C MET A 103 3.90 8.70 -14.32
N VAL A 104 3.35 8.13 -13.27
CA VAL A 104 2.53 8.85 -12.29
C VAL A 104 3.40 9.87 -11.57
N ASP A 105 4.55 9.47 -11.09
CA ASP A 105 5.54 10.32 -10.44
C ASP A 105 5.97 11.51 -11.34
N ALA A 106 6.15 11.26 -12.64
CA ALA A 106 6.58 12.30 -13.59
C ALA A 106 5.46 13.24 -14.05
N GLN A 107 4.20 12.79 -14.09
CA GLN A 107 3.09 13.53 -14.71
C GLN A 107 2.13 14.16 -13.72
N VAL A 108 2.05 13.62 -12.52
CA VAL A 108 1.13 14.11 -11.49
C VAL A 108 1.91 14.84 -10.42
N GLY A 109 1.70 16.14 -10.33
CA GLY A 109 2.37 16.99 -9.33
C GLY A 109 1.53 17.26 -8.09
N GLY A 110 2.15 17.86 -7.08
CA GLY A 110 1.49 18.30 -5.86
C GLY A 110 1.07 17.13 -4.95
N ALA A 111 0.17 17.39 -4.03
CA ALA A 111 -0.27 16.41 -3.04
C ALA A 111 -0.87 15.15 -3.65
N LEU A 112 -1.55 15.28 -4.79
CA LEU A 112 -2.12 14.13 -5.48
C LEU A 112 -1.02 13.23 -6.06
N GLY A 113 0.04 13.81 -6.63
CA GLY A 113 1.19 13.06 -7.16
C GLY A 113 1.85 12.23 -6.08
N VAL A 114 2.21 12.84 -4.95
CA VAL A 114 2.82 12.18 -3.80
C VAL A 114 1.97 11.00 -3.31
N MET A 115 0.66 11.19 -3.16
CA MET A 115 -0.23 10.11 -2.69
C MET A 115 -0.48 9.01 -3.73
N LEU A 116 -0.57 9.36 -5.02
CA LEU A 116 -0.84 8.37 -6.08
C LEU A 116 0.36 7.50 -6.39
N ASP A 117 1.56 8.03 -6.26
CA ASP A 117 2.79 7.29 -6.49
C ASP A 117 2.82 5.98 -5.68
N ASP A 118 2.58 6.09 -4.39
CA ASP A 118 2.54 4.95 -3.47
C ASP A 118 1.33 4.02 -3.70
N ILE A 119 0.18 4.57 -4.10
CA ILE A 119 -0.98 3.76 -4.50
C ILE A 119 -0.64 2.88 -5.73
N PHE A 120 0.02 3.46 -6.72
CA PHE A 120 0.43 2.71 -7.92
C PHE A 120 1.55 1.71 -7.62
N ALA A 121 2.48 2.02 -6.71
CA ALA A 121 3.50 1.09 -6.23
C ALA A 121 2.88 -0.09 -5.45
N ALA A 122 1.80 0.15 -4.70
CA ALA A 122 1.14 -0.86 -3.90
C ALA A 122 0.48 -1.97 -4.74
N ILE A 123 0.02 -1.68 -5.97
CA ILE A 123 -0.66 -2.68 -6.82
C ILE A 123 0.28 -3.85 -7.18
N PRO A 124 1.42 -3.63 -7.85
CA PRO A 124 2.35 -4.73 -8.16
C PRO A 124 2.95 -5.33 -6.89
N ALA A 125 3.18 -4.54 -5.84
CA ALA A 125 3.66 -5.04 -4.55
C ALA A 125 2.69 -6.04 -3.92
N SER A 126 1.37 -5.80 -4.02
CA SER A 126 0.34 -6.71 -3.53
C SER A 126 0.35 -8.05 -4.26
N ILE A 127 0.54 -8.03 -5.58
CA ILE A 127 0.62 -9.25 -6.41
C ILE A 127 1.86 -10.05 -6.02
N ALA A 128 3.02 -9.39 -5.89
CA ALA A 128 4.26 -10.03 -5.47
C ALA A 128 4.16 -10.62 -4.05
N CYS A 129 3.57 -9.87 -3.12
CA CYS A 129 3.32 -10.33 -1.75
C CYS A 129 2.43 -11.58 -1.74
N LEU A 130 1.34 -11.59 -2.52
CA LEU A 130 0.43 -12.73 -2.62
C LEU A 130 1.16 -13.97 -3.17
N ALA A 131 2.04 -13.80 -4.17
CA ALA A 131 2.85 -14.89 -4.70
C ALA A 131 3.79 -15.48 -3.64
N VAL A 132 4.45 -14.66 -2.83
CA VAL A 132 5.33 -15.10 -1.74
C VAL A 132 4.54 -15.90 -0.69
N VAL A 133 3.39 -15.39 -0.26
CA VAL A 133 2.54 -16.06 0.74
C VAL A 133 2.01 -17.39 0.20
N SER A 134 1.58 -17.44 -1.07
CA SER A 134 1.11 -18.68 -1.70
C SER A 134 2.22 -19.73 -1.80
N ALA A 135 3.44 -19.32 -2.12
CA ALA A 135 4.59 -20.24 -2.17
C ALA A 135 4.99 -20.79 -0.79
N SER A 136 4.79 -20.00 0.27
CA SER A 136 5.11 -20.44 1.64
C SER A 136 4.08 -21.40 2.24
N SER A 137 2.90 -21.52 1.65
CA SER A 137 1.81 -22.39 2.10
C SER A 137 1.74 -23.75 1.37
N MET A 138 2.65 -24.01 0.42
CA MET A 138 2.82 -25.29 -0.27
C MET A 138 3.79 -26.20 0.49
#